data_50e60cefdc38e35143feba64a98a2a3e
#
_entry.id   50e60cefdc38e35143feba64a98a2a3e
#
_cell.length_a   1.000
_cell.length_b   1.000
_cell.length_c   1.000
_cell.angle_alpha   90.00
_cell.angle_beta   90.00
_cell.angle_gamma   90.00
#
_symmetry.space_group_name_H-M   'P 1'
#
loop_
_entity.id
_entity.type
_entity.pdbx_description
1 polymer ?
#
loop_
_entity_poly.entity_id
_entity_poly.type
_entity_poly.pdbx_seq_one_letter_code
_entity_poly.pdbx_strand_id
1 'polypeptide(L)'
;GALTPVITPLQAAPARDSRRLQLEHLHTEEQLSLVYAIGNNYLPSATQLLDRFLRDHYSQEIGRIDLRLFDLLHQIQQILGCQQPFQVISGFRSPATNDQLRANGTGGVARNSLHMSGRAIDIRLAEIPLTDLRDAAMLLKAGGVGYYSQEQFVHIDTGKVRYW
;
A
#
# COMPACT_ATOMS: atom_id res chain seq x y z
N GLY A 1 -11.81 9.11 -56.84
CA GLY A 1 -11.52 8.34 -55.63
C GLY A 1 -11.74 9.22 -54.42
N ALA A 2 -12.76 8.87 -53.56
CA ALA A 2 -13.04 9.58 -52.33
C ALA A 2 -12.06 9.12 -51.25
N LEU A 3 -11.29 10.06 -50.67
CA LEU A 3 -10.44 9.82 -49.53
C LEU A 3 -11.33 9.73 -48.27
N THR A 4 -11.44 8.55 -47.69
CA THR A 4 -12.06 8.36 -46.35
C THR A 4 -11.13 8.92 -45.29
N PRO A 5 -11.59 9.80 -44.40
CA PRO A 5 -10.76 10.26 -43.28
C PRO A 5 -10.51 9.11 -42.32
N VAL A 6 -9.24 8.81 -42.10
CA VAL A 6 -8.83 7.90 -41.04
C VAL A 6 -8.97 8.65 -39.71
N ILE A 7 -10.01 8.35 -38.95
CA ILE A 7 -10.16 8.87 -37.61
C ILE A 7 -9.23 8.05 -36.69
N THR A 8 -8.07 8.62 -36.37
CA THR A 8 -7.21 8.07 -35.32
C THR A 8 -7.91 8.33 -33.99
N PRO A 9 -8.19 7.29 -33.17
CA PRO A 9 -8.74 7.54 -31.84
C PRO A 9 -7.75 8.39 -31.05
N LEU A 10 -8.24 9.52 -30.55
CA LEU A 10 -7.48 10.39 -29.67
C LEU A 10 -7.22 9.58 -28.38
N GLN A 11 -5.99 9.13 -28.20
CA GLN A 11 -5.56 8.52 -26.97
C GLN A 11 -5.63 9.61 -25.91
N ALA A 12 -6.57 9.48 -24.94
CA ALA A 12 -6.68 10.41 -23.83
C ALA A 12 -5.33 10.42 -23.08
N ALA A 13 -4.69 11.59 -22.99
CA ALA A 13 -3.51 11.76 -22.16
C ALA A 13 -3.87 11.34 -20.72
N PRO A 14 -3.00 10.60 -20.02
CA PRO A 14 -3.25 10.25 -18.63
C PRO A 14 -3.50 11.55 -17.86
N ALA A 15 -4.57 11.60 -17.08
CA ALA A 15 -4.92 12.78 -16.28
C ALA A 15 -3.69 13.13 -15.41
N ARG A 16 -3.20 14.37 -15.52
CA ARG A 16 -1.96 14.82 -14.84
C ARG A 16 -2.02 14.65 -13.33
N ASP A 17 -3.23 14.61 -12.77
CA ASP A 17 -3.48 14.50 -11.31
C ASP A 17 -3.91 13.09 -10.89
N SER A 18 -3.74 12.08 -11.74
CA SER A 18 -4.09 10.72 -11.36
C SER A 18 -3.00 10.10 -10.46
N ARG A 19 -3.45 9.43 -9.38
CA ARG A 19 -2.56 8.67 -8.51
C ARG A 19 -2.82 7.18 -8.70
N ARG A 20 -1.77 6.46 -9.02
CA ARG A 20 -1.80 5.02 -9.30
C ARG A 20 -1.02 4.27 -8.24
N LEU A 21 -1.49 3.08 -7.91
CA LEU A 21 -0.74 2.12 -7.12
C LEU A 21 -0.63 0.79 -7.86
N GLN A 22 0.50 0.14 -7.69
CA GLN A 22 0.77 -1.23 -8.12
C GLN A 22 1.20 -2.03 -6.91
N LEU A 23 0.48 -3.11 -6.62
CA LEU A 23 0.70 -3.95 -5.46
C LEU A 23 0.74 -5.42 -5.87
N GLU A 24 1.58 -6.20 -5.22
CA GLU A 24 1.54 -7.66 -5.25
C GLU A 24 1.56 -8.19 -3.81
N HIS A 25 0.66 -9.10 -3.48
CA HIS A 25 0.55 -9.65 -2.14
C HIS A 25 1.31 -10.96 -2.05
N LEU A 26 2.28 -11.05 -1.12
CA LEU A 26 3.16 -12.22 -1.04
C LEU A 26 2.48 -13.47 -0.49
N HIS A 27 1.40 -13.33 0.28
CA HIS A 27 0.65 -14.46 0.84
C HIS A 27 -0.50 -14.92 -0.04
N THR A 28 -1.24 -14.02 -0.68
CA THR A 28 -2.37 -14.37 -1.55
C THR A 28 -1.97 -14.57 -3.00
N GLU A 29 -0.76 -14.12 -3.38
CA GLU A 29 -0.24 -14.12 -4.75
C GLU A 29 -1.06 -13.25 -5.72
N GLU A 30 -1.95 -12.42 -5.20
CA GLU A 30 -2.75 -11.49 -5.99
C GLU A 30 -1.91 -10.29 -6.42
N GLN A 31 -2.26 -9.72 -7.58
CA GLN A 31 -1.66 -8.49 -8.11
C GLN A 31 -2.77 -7.48 -8.39
N LEU A 32 -2.51 -6.22 -8.12
CA LEU A 32 -3.45 -5.14 -8.37
C LEU A 32 -2.71 -3.90 -8.88
N SER A 33 -3.19 -3.34 -9.98
CA SER A 33 -2.69 -2.08 -10.54
C SER A 33 -3.88 -1.23 -10.94
N LEU A 34 -4.01 -0.06 -10.34
CA LEU A 34 -5.15 0.83 -10.59
C LEU A 34 -4.85 2.28 -10.24
N VAL A 35 -5.64 3.18 -10.82
CA VAL A 35 -5.73 4.57 -10.39
C VAL A 35 -6.75 4.63 -9.26
N TYR A 36 -6.35 5.13 -8.09
CA TYR A 36 -7.23 5.19 -6.92
C TYR A 36 -7.78 6.59 -6.64
N ALA A 37 -7.18 7.62 -7.23
CA ALA A 37 -7.61 9.00 -7.06
C ALA A 37 -7.29 9.83 -8.29
N ILE A 38 -8.13 10.83 -8.56
CA ILE A 38 -7.92 11.84 -9.61
C ILE A 38 -8.16 13.20 -8.98
N GLY A 39 -7.13 14.06 -8.95
CA GLY A 39 -7.18 15.33 -8.23
C GLY A 39 -7.51 15.11 -6.75
N ASN A 40 -8.51 15.80 -6.25
CA ASN A 40 -8.96 15.67 -4.86
C ASN A 40 -10.00 14.54 -4.64
N ASN A 41 -10.27 13.76 -5.68
CA ASN A 41 -11.32 12.75 -5.63
C ASN A 41 -10.73 11.35 -5.56
N TYR A 42 -10.96 10.64 -4.47
CA TYR A 42 -10.74 9.20 -4.40
C TYR A 42 -11.85 8.49 -5.17
N LEU A 43 -11.47 7.41 -5.88
CA LEU A 43 -12.41 6.63 -6.69
C LEU A 43 -12.96 5.47 -5.86
N PRO A 44 -14.26 5.48 -5.46
CA PRO A 44 -14.80 4.47 -4.55
C PRO A 44 -14.64 3.03 -5.02
N SER A 45 -14.83 2.77 -6.32
CA SER A 45 -14.64 1.43 -6.88
C SER A 45 -13.20 0.94 -6.75
N ALA A 46 -12.22 1.84 -6.91
CA ALA A 46 -10.81 1.51 -6.77
C ALA A 46 -10.43 1.28 -5.29
N THR A 47 -10.90 2.14 -4.38
CA THR A 47 -10.60 2.00 -2.95
C THR A 47 -11.24 0.74 -2.37
N GLN A 48 -12.40 0.32 -2.85
CA GLN A 48 -13.01 -0.95 -2.48
C GLN A 48 -12.18 -2.15 -2.93
N LEU A 49 -11.61 -2.10 -4.13
CA LEU A 49 -10.70 -3.15 -4.61
C LEU A 49 -9.42 -3.20 -3.76
N LEU A 50 -8.90 -2.05 -3.35
CA LEU A 50 -7.74 -1.97 -2.46
C LEU A 50 -8.07 -2.54 -1.07
N ASP A 51 -9.24 -2.23 -0.50
CA ASP A 51 -9.67 -2.79 0.78
C ASP A 51 -9.70 -4.32 0.72
N ARG A 52 -10.26 -4.87 -0.35
CA ARG A 52 -10.30 -6.32 -0.56
C ARG A 52 -8.91 -6.92 -0.76
N PHE A 53 -8.07 -6.26 -1.55
CA PHE A 53 -6.69 -6.71 -1.79
C PHE A 53 -5.89 -6.77 -0.49
N LEU A 54 -6.08 -5.79 0.39
CA LEU A 54 -5.38 -5.66 1.66
C LEU A 54 -6.12 -6.31 2.84
N ARG A 55 -7.06 -7.20 2.58
CA ARG A 55 -7.79 -7.94 3.61
C ARG A 55 -6.84 -8.75 4.50
N ASP A 56 -7.34 -9.15 5.65
CA ASP A 56 -6.64 -10.09 6.51
C ASP A 56 -6.44 -11.42 5.76
N HIS A 57 -5.19 -11.75 5.46
CA HIS A 57 -4.88 -12.95 4.66
C HIS A 57 -5.02 -14.26 5.45
N TYR A 58 -5.20 -14.20 6.77
CA TYR A 58 -5.50 -15.37 7.61
C TYR A 58 -7.01 -15.63 7.67
N SER A 59 -7.81 -14.61 8.01
CA SER A 59 -9.25 -14.74 8.21
C SER A 59 -10.10 -14.42 6.99
N GLN A 60 -9.53 -13.76 5.99
CA GLN A 60 -10.21 -13.21 4.80
C GLN A 60 -11.16 -12.05 5.11
N GLU A 61 -11.14 -11.51 6.32
CA GLU A 61 -11.94 -10.35 6.67
C GLU A 61 -11.44 -9.09 5.95
N ILE A 62 -12.38 -8.33 5.41
CA ILE A 62 -12.11 -7.06 4.74
C ILE A 62 -12.35 -5.92 5.73
N GLY A 63 -11.34 -5.08 5.92
CA GLY A 63 -11.46 -3.83 6.66
C GLY A 63 -11.40 -2.63 5.73
N ARG A 64 -11.71 -1.47 6.24
CA ARG A 64 -11.54 -0.22 5.50
C ARG A 64 -10.14 0.32 5.72
N ILE A 65 -9.41 0.51 4.63
CA ILE A 65 -8.06 1.08 4.68
C ILE A 65 -8.14 2.60 4.71
N ASP A 66 -7.34 3.22 5.56
CA ASP A 66 -7.19 4.67 5.63
C ASP A 66 -6.66 5.20 4.28
N LEU A 67 -7.39 6.12 3.67
CA LEU A 67 -7.04 6.68 2.36
C LEU A 67 -5.67 7.36 2.38
N ARG A 68 -5.26 7.92 3.52
CA ARG A 68 -3.93 8.53 3.69
C ARG A 68 -2.80 7.52 3.50
N LEU A 69 -3.06 6.25 3.80
CA LEU A 69 -2.07 5.19 3.61
C LEU A 69 -1.73 5.01 2.13
N PHE A 70 -2.73 5.10 1.25
CA PHE A 70 -2.51 5.05 -0.20
C PHE A 70 -1.67 6.23 -0.69
N ASP A 71 -1.93 7.42 -0.16
CA ASP A 71 -1.15 8.62 -0.52
C ASP A 71 0.30 8.52 -0.02
N LEU A 72 0.52 7.94 1.15
CA LEU A 72 1.88 7.67 1.65
C LEU A 72 2.64 6.73 0.70
N LEU A 73 2.01 5.65 0.27
CA LEU A 73 2.64 4.72 -0.67
C LEU A 73 2.96 5.40 -2.00
N HIS A 74 2.04 6.20 -2.51
CA HIS A 74 2.25 6.95 -3.75
C HIS A 74 3.42 7.94 -3.62
N GLN A 75 3.51 8.67 -2.52
CA GLN A 75 4.59 9.62 -2.26
C GLN A 75 5.94 8.93 -2.11
N ILE A 76 5.99 7.79 -1.43
CA ILE A 76 7.21 6.97 -1.30
C ILE A 76 7.69 6.53 -2.68
N GLN A 77 6.78 6.06 -3.52
CA GLN A 77 7.10 5.66 -4.89
C GLN A 77 7.71 6.81 -5.70
N GLN A 78 7.18 8.01 -5.55
CA GLN A 78 7.71 9.21 -6.21
C GLN A 78 9.11 9.56 -5.70
N ILE A 79 9.33 9.53 -4.39
CA ILE A 79 10.64 9.81 -3.78
C ILE A 79 11.70 8.82 -4.30
N LEU A 80 11.35 7.54 -4.38
CA LEU A 80 12.26 6.51 -4.83
C LEU A 80 12.43 6.47 -6.36
N GLY A 81 11.55 7.13 -7.10
CA GLY A 81 11.54 7.05 -8.57
C GLY A 81 11.32 5.63 -9.08
N CYS A 82 10.59 4.81 -8.32
CA CYS A 82 10.42 3.39 -8.56
C CYS A 82 9.15 3.11 -9.34
N GLN A 83 9.24 2.25 -10.37
CA GLN A 83 8.10 1.79 -11.18
C GLN A 83 7.63 0.39 -10.78
N GLN A 84 8.27 -0.22 -9.78
CA GLN A 84 7.96 -1.57 -9.35
C GLN A 84 6.75 -1.59 -8.42
N PRO A 85 5.96 -2.69 -8.42
CA PRO A 85 4.90 -2.84 -7.44
C PRO A 85 5.47 -2.99 -6.03
N PHE A 86 4.75 -2.44 -5.05
CA PHE A 86 5.02 -2.76 -3.64
C PHE A 86 4.65 -4.22 -3.39
N GLN A 87 5.56 -4.94 -2.76
CA GLN A 87 5.28 -6.28 -2.25
C GLN A 87 4.68 -6.17 -0.86
N VAL A 88 3.44 -6.64 -0.71
CA VAL A 88 2.69 -6.54 0.55
C VAL A 88 2.85 -7.82 1.36
N ILE A 89 3.28 -7.69 2.60
CA ILE A 89 3.35 -8.76 3.59
C ILE A 89 2.08 -8.82 4.42
N SER A 90 1.57 -7.65 4.85
CA SER A 90 0.38 -7.55 5.70
C SER A 90 -0.31 -6.21 5.51
N GLY A 91 -1.63 -6.23 5.34
CA GLY A 91 -2.49 -5.06 5.34
C GLY A 91 -3.40 -5.03 6.56
N PHE A 92 -4.71 -5.07 6.34
CA PHE A 92 -5.69 -5.17 7.43
C PHE A 92 -5.52 -6.47 8.21
N ARG A 93 -5.70 -6.38 9.51
CA ARG A 93 -5.62 -7.51 10.44
C ARG A 93 -6.80 -7.44 11.40
N SER A 94 -7.60 -8.51 11.46
CA SER A 94 -8.69 -8.61 12.43
C SER A 94 -8.15 -8.67 13.87
N PRO A 95 -8.95 -8.26 14.87
CA PRO A 95 -8.56 -8.42 16.27
C PRO A 95 -8.21 -9.85 16.64
N ALA A 96 -8.99 -10.83 16.14
CA ALA A 96 -8.75 -12.25 16.41
C ALA A 96 -7.39 -12.72 15.85
N THR A 97 -7.07 -12.34 14.62
CA THR A 97 -5.76 -12.64 14.02
C THR A 97 -4.62 -11.97 14.81
N ASN A 98 -4.81 -10.71 15.20
CA ASN A 98 -3.81 -9.99 16.00
C ASN A 98 -3.53 -10.69 17.32
N ASP A 99 -4.58 -11.15 18.01
CA ASP A 99 -4.45 -11.89 19.28
C ASP A 99 -3.72 -13.23 19.07
N GLN A 100 -4.01 -13.96 18.00
CA GLN A 100 -3.31 -15.19 17.64
C GLN A 100 -1.83 -14.96 17.40
N LEU A 101 -1.50 -13.92 16.62
CA LEU A 101 -0.10 -13.60 16.32
C LEU A 101 0.66 -13.18 17.57
N ARG A 102 0.03 -12.49 18.51
CA ARG A 102 0.63 -12.14 19.80
C ARG A 102 0.86 -13.38 20.67
N ALA A 103 -0.09 -14.30 20.70
CA ALA A 103 0.00 -15.53 21.50
C ALA A 103 1.07 -16.49 20.96
N ASN A 104 1.23 -16.58 19.63
CA ASN A 104 2.12 -17.53 18.96
C ASN A 104 3.47 -16.93 18.55
N GLY A 105 3.63 -15.61 18.66
CA GLY A 105 4.83 -14.89 18.23
C GLY A 105 5.89 -14.79 19.33
N THR A 106 7.11 -14.47 18.90
CA THR A 106 8.26 -14.20 19.77
C THR A 106 8.36 -12.74 20.21
N GLY A 107 7.29 -11.97 20.02
CA GLY A 107 7.22 -10.53 20.28
C GLY A 107 7.10 -9.72 18.99
N GLY A 108 6.98 -8.41 19.10
CA GLY A 108 6.88 -7.50 17.95
C GLY A 108 5.46 -7.23 17.44
N VAL A 109 4.44 -7.94 17.92
CA VAL A 109 3.05 -7.68 17.59
C VAL A 109 2.40 -6.84 18.70
N ALA A 110 2.03 -5.60 18.38
CA ALA A 110 1.42 -4.69 19.33
C ALA A 110 -0.02 -5.10 19.68
N ARG A 111 -0.40 -4.86 20.93
CA ARG A 111 -1.78 -5.14 21.39
C ARG A 111 -2.81 -4.29 20.67
N ASN A 112 -2.49 -3.00 20.46
CA ASN A 112 -3.33 -2.04 19.77
C ASN A 112 -2.71 -1.70 18.39
N SER A 113 -2.46 -2.74 17.60
CA SER A 113 -1.85 -2.60 16.29
C SER A 113 -2.73 -1.76 15.35
N LEU A 114 -2.12 -0.82 14.64
CA LEU A 114 -2.82 -0.01 13.63
C LEU A 114 -3.26 -0.81 12.40
N HIS A 115 -2.72 -2.02 12.20
CA HIS A 115 -3.26 -2.95 11.21
C HIS A 115 -4.74 -3.28 11.47
N MET A 116 -5.18 -3.30 12.73
CA MET A 116 -6.58 -3.58 13.09
C MET A 116 -7.55 -2.48 12.70
N SER A 117 -7.07 -1.28 12.49
CA SER A 117 -7.89 -0.14 12.04
C SER A 117 -7.68 0.23 10.57
N GLY A 118 -6.99 -0.60 9.81
CA GLY A 118 -6.69 -0.32 8.40
C GLY A 118 -5.71 0.83 8.20
N ARG A 119 -4.89 1.15 9.19
CA ARG A 119 -3.98 2.29 9.20
C ARG A 119 -2.51 1.92 9.06
N ALA A 120 -2.22 0.66 8.82
CA ALA A 120 -0.85 0.16 8.71
C ALA A 120 -0.70 -0.83 7.56
N ILE A 121 0.50 -0.87 7.00
CA ILE A 121 0.90 -1.82 5.97
C ILE A 121 2.36 -2.20 6.16
N ASP A 122 2.67 -3.48 5.95
CA ASP A 122 4.03 -4.01 5.92
C ASP A 122 4.40 -4.32 4.48
N ILE A 123 5.47 -3.70 3.99
CA ILE A 123 5.85 -3.74 2.58
C ILE A 123 7.34 -3.89 2.37
N ARG A 124 7.70 -4.29 1.15
CA ARG A 124 9.05 -4.21 0.60
C ARG A 124 9.00 -3.98 -0.91
N LEU A 125 10.15 -3.71 -1.50
CA LEU A 125 10.34 -3.57 -2.95
C LEU A 125 11.45 -4.52 -3.40
N ALA A 126 11.24 -5.21 -4.53
CA ALA A 126 12.13 -6.31 -4.96
C ALA A 126 13.58 -5.87 -5.19
N GLU A 127 13.80 -4.71 -5.81
CA GLU A 127 15.12 -4.25 -6.24
C GLU A 127 15.60 -2.99 -5.52
N ILE A 128 14.85 -2.54 -4.52
CA ILE A 128 15.20 -1.36 -3.72
C ILE A 128 15.70 -1.85 -2.35
N PRO A 129 16.87 -1.41 -1.89
CA PRO A 129 17.32 -1.72 -0.54
C PRO A 129 16.28 -1.34 0.50
N LEU A 130 16.08 -2.21 1.48
CA LEU A 130 15.06 -1.99 2.51
C LEU A 130 15.32 -0.68 3.29
N THR A 131 16.58 -0.32 3.48
CA THR A 131 17.00 0.95 4.10
C THR A 131 16.54 2.17 3.30
N ASP A 132 16.54 2.10 1.97
CA ASP A 132 16.09 3.20 1.11
C ASP A 132 14.58 3.38 1.22
N LEU A 133 13.83 2.28 1.27
CA LEU A 133 12.39 2.31 1.51
C LEU A 133 12.06 2.93 2.88
N ARG A 134 12.76 2.50 3.93
CA ARG A 134 12.64 3.08 5.28
C ARG A 134 12.91 4.59 5.26
N ASP A 135 14.02 5.01 4.65
CA ASP A 135 14.44 6.40 4.65
C ASP A 135 13.45 7.29 3.88
N ALA A 136 12.91 6.80 2.76
CA ALA A 136 11.87 7.50 2.01
C ALA A 136 10.60 7.69 2.85
N ALA A 137 10.17 6.64 3.57
CA ALA A 137 9.02 6.72 4.47
C ALA A 137 9.26 7.70 5.63
N MET A 138 10.43 7.68 6.24
CA MET A 138 10.81 8.58 7.33
C MET A 138 10.86 10.04 6.87
N LEU A 139 11.29 10.30 5.64
CA LEU A 139 11.38 11.64 5.08
C LEU A 139 10.03 12.35 5.05
N LEU A 140 8.94 11.61 4.87
CA LEU A 140 7.58 12.17 4.82
C LEU A 140 7.08 12.66 6.18
N LYS A 141 7.63 12.18 7.30
CA LYS A 141 7.20 12.54 8.66
C LYS A 141 5.69 12.47 8.85
N ALA A 142 5.07 11.43 8.29
CA ALA A 142 3.61 11.33 8.20
C ALA A 142 3.00 10.31 9.16
N GLY A 143 3.82 9.49 9.80
CA GLY A 143 3.36 8.47 10.73
C GLY A 143 4.49 7.59 11.23
N GLY A 144 4.15 6.41 11.73
CA GLY A 144 5.11 5.43 12.21
C GLY A 144 5.85 4.75 11.05
N VAL A 145 7.13 4.48 11.27
CA VAL A 145 7.98 3.69 10.36
C VAL A 145 8.78 2.70 11.19
N GLY A 146 8.55 1.42 10.96
CA GLY A 146 9.28 0.33 11.61
C GLY A 146 10.18 -0.40 10.61
N TYR A 147 11.41 -0.66 11.02
CA TYR A 147 12.40 -1.35 10.18
C TYR A 147 12.65 -2.76 10.70
N TYR A 148 12.29 -3.75 9.90
CA TYR A 148 12.38 -5.17 10.24
C TYR A 148 13.36 -5.87 9.30
N SER A 149 14.67 -5.74 9.61
CA SER A 149 15.74 -6.23 8.74
C SER A 149 15.80 -7.74 8.60
N GLN A 150 15.43 -8.49 9.65
CA GLN A 150 15.44 -9.94 9.61
C GLN A 150 14.28 -10.49 8.79
N GLU A 151 13.09 -9.96 8.99
CA GLU A 151 11.87 -10.35 8.29
C GLU A 151 11.76 -9.69 6.91
N GLN A 152 12.63 -8.74 6.61
CA GLN A 152 12.72 -8.05 5.32
C GLN A 152 11.46 -7.29 4.94
N PHE A 153 10.97 -6.45 5.83
CA PHE A 153 9.92 -5.49 5.50
C PHE A 153 10.06 -4.18 6.28
N VAL A 154 9.39 -3.16 5.79
CA VAL A 154 9.19 -1.88 6.48
C VAL A 154 7.71 -1.77 6.82
N HIS A 155 7.41 -1.49 8.08
CA HIS A 155 6.08 -1.13 8.55
C HIS A 155 5.86 0.36 8.36
N ILE A 156 4.72 0.73 7.80
CA ILE A 156 4.31 2.12 7.59
C ILE A 156 2.90 2.28 8.13
N ASP A 157 2.65 3.34 8.88
CA ASP A 157 1.32 3.64 9.39
C ASP A 157 0.99 5.14 9.38
N THR A 158 -0.29 5.45 9.58
CA THR A 158 -0.81 6.82 9.64
C THR A 158 -1.02 7.31 11.08
N GLY A 159 -0.38 6.68 12.04
CA GLY A 159 -0.39 7.09 13.44
C GLY A 159 0.56 8.24 13.74
N LYS A 160 0.95 8.35 15.00
CA LYS A 160 1.95 9.34 15.42
C LYS A 160 3.28 9.10 14.73
N VAL A 161 3.99 10.18 14.40
CA VAL A 161 5.35 10.08 13.87
C VAL A 161 6.25 9.45 14.93
N ARG A 162 6.79 8.29 14.61
CA ARG A 162 7.71 7.53 15.46
C ARG A 162 8.47 6.51 14.61
N TYR A 163 9.66 6.17 15.03
CA TYR A 163 10.55 5.28 14.29
C TYR A 163 11.11 4.20 15.20
N TRP A 164 11.25 2.97 14.68
CA TRP A 164 11.88 1.86 15.40
C TRP A 164 12.50 0.83 14.47
#